data_d33fb6140c07f1ee90f845e9a929a9a4
#
_entry.id   d33fb6140c07f1ee90f845e9a929a9a4
#
_cell.length_a   1.000
_cell.length_b   1.000
_cell.length_c   1.000
_cell.angle_alpha   90.00
_cell.angle_beta   90.00
_cell.angle_gamma   90.00
#
_symmetry.space_group_name_H-M   'P 1'
#
loop_
_entity.id
_entity.type
_entity.pdbx_description
1 polymer ?
#
loop_
_entity_poly.entity_id
_entity_poly.type
_entity_poly.pdbx_seq_one_letter_code
_entity_poly.pdbx_strand_id
1 'polypeptide(L)'
;MYVYDALNNSDYALLSLWFGKDTFCQINLLTLLAYLEQIKYRGKIKLNYIDDETFEVLKTDIDVKLGIYGKIYKDVLISKIFPNNVGVLNDKAIDLFFDYRSKSGNLARLIKENADKTRAELIHLLLDKSKDYGLSDLQAEKLIDLNLLS
;
A
#
# COMPACT_ATOMS: atom_id res chain seq x y z
N MET A 1 -0.73 -21.82 -8.88
CA MET A 1 -1.85 -21.60 -7.92
C MET A 1 -1.80 -20.15 -7.45
N TYR A 2 -2.86 -19.42 -7.65
CA TYR A 2 -2.94 -18.05 -7.14
C TYR A 2 -3.21 -18.05 -5.64
N VAL A 3 -2.70 -17.04 -4.91
CA VAL A 3 -2.86 -16.93 -3.45
C VAL A 3 -4.34 -17.00 -3.03
N TYR A 4 -5.21 -16.35 -3.79
CA TYR A 4 -6.65 -16.35 -3.53
C TYR A 4 -7.30 -17.73 -3.67
N ASP A 5 -6.88 -18.54 -4.64
CA ASP A 5 -7.38 -19.91 -4.80
C ASP A 5 -6.95 -20.80 -3.65
N ALA A 6 -5.71 -20.63 -3.17
CA ALA A 6 -5.19 -21.34 -2.02
C ALA A 6 -5.98 -20.99 -0.74
N LEU A 7 -6.30 -19.71 -0.52
CA LEU A 7 -7.06 -19.25 0.64
C LEU A 7 -8.52 -19.71 0.61
N ASN A 8 -9.14 -19.77 -0.57
CA ASN A 8 -10.52 -20.25 -0.72
C ASN A 8 -10.66 -21.76 -0.51
N ASN A 9 -9.65 -22.53 -0.89
CA ASN A 9 -9.73 -24.00 -0.94
C ASN A 9 -9.07 -24.70 0.24
N SER A 10 -8.54 -23.97 1.22
CA SER A 10 -7.78 -24.56 2.33
C SER A 10 -8.18 -23.94 3.67
N ASP A 11 -8.45 -24.81 4.64
CA ASP A 11 -8.69 -24.43 6.04
C ASP A 11 -7.36 -24.25 6.79
N TYR A 12 -6.63 -23.19 6.47
CA TYR A 12 -5.43 -22.87 7.24
C TYR A 12 -5.82 -22.36 8.64
N ALA A 13 -5.25 -23.00 9.67
CA ALA A 13 -5.46 -22.58 11.05
C ALA A 13 -4.72 -21.28 11.40
N LEU A 14 -3.64 -20.98 10.68
CA LEU A 14 -2.78 -19.82 10.89
C LEU A 14 -2.25 -19.28 9.56
N LEU A 15 -2.37 -17.97 9.37
CA LEU A 15 -1.67 -17.23 8.34
C LEU A 15 -0.58 -16.36 8.99
N SER A 16 0.65 -16.50 8.51
CA SER A 16 1.75 -15.62 8.88
C SER A 16 2.04 -14.69 7.69
N LEU A 17 1.74 -13.42 7.86
CA LEU A 17 1.86 -12.40 6.83
C LEU A 17 3.13 -11.58 7.05
N TRP A 18 3.86 -11.31 5.97
CA TRP A 18 5.09 -10.52 5.97
C TRP A 18 4.95 -9.35 5.00
N PHE A 19 4.98 -8.13 5.52
CA PHE A 19 4.77 -6.92 4.75
C PHE A 19 5.74 -5.81 5.15
N GLY A 20 6.08 -4.97 4.19
CA GLY A 20 6.76 -3.70 4.43
C GLY A 20 5.80 -2.62 4.91
N LYS A 21 6.37 -1.47 5.29
CA LYS A 21 5.61 -0.32 5.80
C LYS A 21 5.34 0.75 4.75
N ASP A 22 5.89 0.60 3.53
CA ASP A 22 5.62 1.54 2.46
C ASP A 22 4.14 1.55 2.05
N THR A 23 3.74 2.59 1.34
CA THR A 23 2.35 2.81 0.98
C THR A 23 1.75 1.64 0.20
N PHE A 24 2.44 1.14 -0.83
CA PHE A 24 1.87 0.08 -1.68
C PHE A 24 1.87 -1.28 -0.99
N CYS A 25 2.85 -1.59 -0.14
CA CYS A 25 2.81 -2.76 0.72
C CYS A 25 1.59 -2.70 1.66
N GLN A 26 1.29 -1.55 2.24
CA GLN A 26 0.15 -1.38 3.14
C GLN A 26 -1.19 -1.44 2.42
N ILE A 27 -1.30 -0.93 1.19
CA ILE A 27 -2.52 -1.08 0.37
C ILE A 27 -2.74 -2.54 -0.03
N ASN A 28 -1.67 -3.28 -0.34
CA ASN A 28 -1.76 -4.72 -0.61
C ASN A 28 -2.18 -5.51 0.64
N LEU A 29 -1.64 -5.17 1.80
CA LEU A 29 -2.06 -5.75 3.08
C LEU A 29 -3.54 -5.48 3.36
N LEU A 30 -4.00 -4.23 3.19
CA LEU A 30 -5.40 -3.86 3.33
C LEU A 30 -6.30 -4.68 2.40
N THR A 31 -5.91 -4.83 1.14
CA THR A 31 -6.66 -5.62 0.14
C THR A 31 -6.78 -7.08 0.58
N LEU A 32 -5.69 -7.67 1.06
CA LEU A 32 -5.69 -9.04 1.56
C LEU A 32 -6.59 -9.20 2.79
N LEU A 33 -6.49 -8.30 3.77
CA LEU A 33 -7.29 -8.37 4.99
C LEU A 33 -8.79 -8.17 4.70
N ALA A 34 -9.15 -7.26 3.81
CA ALA A 34 -10.53 -7.06 3.36
C ALA A 34 -11.07 -8.31 2.63
N TYR A 35 -10.23 -8.96 1.82
CA TYR A 35 -10.59 -10.22 1.16
C TYR A 35 -10.79 -11.35 2.17
N LEU A 36 -9.94 -11.50 3.18
CA LEU A 36 -10.10 -12.49 4.24
C LEU A 36 -11.41 -12.30 5.02
N GLU A 37 -11.85 -11.06 5.24
CA GLU A 37 -13.18 -10.77 5.79
C GLU A 37 -14.30 -11.21 4.85
N GLN A 38 -14.18 -10.93 3.55
CA GLN A 38 -15.17 -11.29 2.55
C GLN A 38 -15.41 -12.80 2.47
N ILE A 39 -14.32 -13.60 2.53
CA ILE A 39 -14.40 -15.06 2.53
C ILE A 39 -14.70 -15.66 3.91
N LYS A 40 -14.88 -14.82 4.93
CA LYS A 40 -15.16 -15.23 6.32
C LYS A 40 -14.08 -16.15 6.90
N TYR A 41 -12.81 -15.83 6.63
CA TYR A 41 -11.68 -16.58 7.17
C TYR A 41 -11.73 -16.62 8.69
N ARG A 42 -11.54 -17.81 9.28
CA ARG A 42 -11.67 -18.06 10.75
C ARG A 42 -10.37 -18.43 11.44
N GLY A 43 -9.28 -18.62 10.68
CA GLY A 43 -7.98 -18.94 11.24
C GLY A 43 -7.34 -17.74 11.96
N LYS A 44 -6.25 -17.99 12.66
CA LYS A 44 -5.43 -16.93 13.24
C LYS A 44 -4.64 -16.22 12.16
N ILE A 45 -4.44 -14.91 12.33
CA ILE A 45 -3.60 -14.10 11.44
C ILE A 45 -2.53 -13.43 12.29
N LYS A 46 -1.28 -13.63 11.93
CA LYS A 46 -0.11 -12.97 12.49
C LYS A 46 0.55 -12.11 11.43
N LEU A 47 0.76 -10.85 11.75
CA LEU A 47 1.44 -9.90 10.88
C LEU A 47 2.87 -9.68 11.38
N ASN A 48 3.81 -9.68 10.44
CA ASN A 48 5.21 -9.40 10.67
C ASN A 48 5.63 -8.24 9.75
N TYR A 49 6.31 -7.25 10.31
CA TYR A 49 6.84 -6.14 9.55
C TYR A 49 8.32 -6.31 9.26
N ILE A 50 8.68 -6.04 8.02
CA ILE A 50 10.06 -5.96 7.54
C ILE A 50 10.37 -4.55 7.05
N ASP A 51 11.64 -4.19 7.09
CA ASP A 51 12.12 -2.98 6.42
C ASP A 51 12.13 -3.18 4.91
N ASP A 52 11.60 -2.23 4.16
CA ASP A 52 11.41 -2.35 2.70
C ASP A 52 12.74 -2.29 1.93
N GLU A 53 13.80 -1.72 2.51
CA GLU A 53 15.12 -1.60 1.87
C GLU A 53 16.11 -2.66 2.35
N THR A 54 16.20 -2.88 3.67
CA THR A 54 17.19 -3.79 4.27
C THR A 54 16.68 -5.20 4.46
N PHE A 55 15.36 -5.40 4.39
CA PHE A 55 14.65 -6.64 4.70
C PHE A 55 14.85 -7.14 6.14
N GLU A 56 15.31 -6.26 7.02
CA GLU A 56 15.41 -6.55 8.44
C GLU A 56 14.03 -6.67 9.08
N VAL A 57 13.90 -7.59 10.02
CA VAL A 57 12.65 -7.80 10.77
C VAL A 57 12.47 -6.66 11.78
N LEU A 58 11.39 -5.88 11.62
CA LEU A 58 11.09 -4.75 12.49
C LEU A 58 10.20 -5.13 13.66
N LYS A 59 9.17 -5.95 13.41
CA LYS A 59 8.23 -6.42 14.43
C LYS A 59 7.58 -7.73 13.98
N THR A 60 7.36 -8.65 14.91
CA THR A 60 6.77 -9.95 14.63
C THR A 60 5.54 -10.23 15.49
N ASP A 61 4.77 -11.24 15.08
CA ASP A 61 3.66 -11.82 15.86
C ASP A 61 2.56 -10.83 16.26
N ILE A 62 2.30 -9.81 15.44
CA ILE A 62 1.18 -8.89 15.66
C ILE A 62 -0.12 -9.64 15.38
N ASP A 63 -0.98 -9.76 16.38
CA ASP A 63 -2.31 -10.33 16.20
C ASP A 63 -3.19 -9.43 15.35
N VAL A 64 -3.79 -10.00 14.30
CA VAL A 64 -4.74 -9.30 13.44
C VAL A 64 -6.13 -9.85 13.68
N LYS A 65 -7.05 -8.97 14.09
CA LYS A 65 -8.47 -9.30 14.23
C LYS A 65 -9.23 -8.70 13.06
N LEU A 66 -9.89 -9.55 12.29
CA LEU A 66 -10.76 -9.13 11.19
C LEU A 66 -12.06 -8.47 11.72
N GLY A 67 -12.72 -7.70 10.85
CA GLY A 67 -14.01 -7.07 11.13
C GLY A 67 -14.10 -5.60 10.75
N ILE A 68 -12.96 -4.95 10.45
CA ILE A 68 -12.91 -3.51 10.09
C ILE A 68 -12.29 -3.24 8.71
N TYR A 69 -11.59 -4.21 8.12
CA TYR A 69 -10.77 -3.97 6.93
C TYR A 69 -11.59 -3.83 5.65
N GLY A 70 -12.73 -4.48 5.54
CA GLY A 70 -13.67 -4.28 4.44
C GLY A 70 -14.20 -2.84 4.39
N LYS A 71 -14.49 -2.24 5.56
CA LYS A 71 -14.88 -0.84 5.66
C LYS A 71 -13.71 0.09 5.32
N ILE A 72 -12.53 -0.15 5.88
CA ILE A 72 -11.30 0.63 5.58
C ILE A 72 -11.01 0.60 4.09
N TYR A 73 -11.12 -0.56 3.45
CA TYR A 73 -10.93 -0.71 2.01
C TYR A 73 -11.89 0.18 1.21
N LYS A 74 -13.18 0.17 1.57
CA LYS A 74 -14.18 1.05 0.92
C LYS A 74 -13.88 2.53 1.14
N ASP A 75 -13.55 2.91 2.36
CA ASP A 75 -13.22 4.30 2.70
C ASP A 75 -12.02 4.80 1.88
N VAL A 76 -10.92 4.05 1.88
CA VAL A 76 -9.65 4.45 1.25
C VAL A 76 -9.71 4.36 -0.28
N LEU A 77 -10.15 3.24 -0.83
CA LEU A 77 -10.02 2.95 -2.27
C LEU A 77 -11.22 3.39 -3.09
N ILE A 78 -12.40 3.42 -2.52
CA ILE A 78 -13.64 3.76 -3.22
C ILE A 78 -14.09 5.18 -2.89
N SER A 79 -14.35 5.46 -1.61
CA SER A 79 -14.90 6.74 -1.17
C SER A 79 -13.85 7.85 -1.04
N LYS A 80 -12.57 7.50 -1.02
CA LYS A 80 -11.44 8.45 -0.84
C LYS A 80 -11.56 9.26 0.46
N ILE A 81 -11.94 8.58 1.53
CA ILE A 81 -12.07 9.14 2.88
C ILE A 81 -11.02 8.51 3.78
N PHE A 82 -10.32 9.35 4.57
CA PHE A 82 -9.37 8.82 5.56
C PHE A 82 -10.15 8.11 6.68
N PRO A 83 -9.84 6.83 6.97
CA PRO A 83 -10.56 6.07 7.99
C PRO A 83 -10.23 6.55 9.40
N ASN A 84 -11.23 6.53 10.30
CA ASN A 84 -11.02 6.89 11.72
C ASN A 84 -10.17 5.86 12.48
N ASN A 85 -10.15 4.62 12.01
CA ASN A 85 -9.36 3.53 12.57
C ASN A 85 -8.70 2.76 11.42
N VAL A 86 -7.40 2.61 11.47
CA VAL A 86 -6.63 1.89 10.44
C VAL A 86 -6.23 0.47 10.87
N GLY A 87 -6.61 0.05 12.08
CA GLY A 87 -6.26 -1.27 12.61
C GLY A 87 -4.74 -1.47 12.71
N VAL A 88 -4.23 -2.53 12.10
CA VAL A 88 -2.78 -2.86 12.08
C VAL A 88 -2.00 -2.13 10.98
N LEU A 89 -2.69 -1.39 10.10
CA LEU A 89 -2.04 -0.68 9.00
C LEU A 89 -1.22 0.51 9.51
N ASN A 90 -0.23 0.91 8.70
CA ASN A 90 0.51 2.14 8.93
C ASN A 90 -0.32 3.34 8.45
N ASP A 91 -0.73 4.21 9.36
CA ASP A 91 -1.54 5.40 9.05
C ASP A 91 -0.81 6.39 8.13
N LYS A 92 0.50 6.59 8.33
CA LYS A 92 1.33 7.40 7.43
C LYS A 92 1.29 6.88 5.98
N ALA A 93 1.30 5.56 5.79
CA ALA A 93 1.22 4.97 4.45
C ALA A 93 -0.12 5.24 3.76
N ILE A 94 -1.22 5.24 4.53
CA ILE A 94 -2.55 5.61 4.02
C ILE A 94 -2.59 7.10 3.63
N ASP A 95 -2.01 7.96 4.45
CA ASP A 95 -1.88 9.41 4.18
C ASP A 95 -1.12 9.65 2.86
N LEU A 96 0.01 8.99 2.68
CA LEU A 96 0.82 9.05 1.47
C LEU A 96 0.10 8.49 0.24
N PHE A 97 -0.80 7.51 0.42
CA PHE A 97 -1.63 7.01 -0.67
C PHE A 97 -2.61 8.07 -1.18
N PHE A 98 -3.21 8.85 -0.30
CA PHE A 98 -4.04 10.01 -0.69
C PHE A 98 -3.21 11.08 -1.40
N ASP A 99 -2.01 11.37 -0.90
CA ASP A 99 -1.07 12.30 -1.57
C ASP A 99 -0.70 11.82 -2.98
N TYR A 100 -0.36 10.55 -3.13
CA TYR A 100 -0.04 9.93 -4.43
C TYR A 100 -1.18 10.12 -5.46
N ARG A 101 -2.42 10.05 -5.03
CA ARG A 101 -3.61 10.21 -5.89
C ARG A 101 -4.02 11.66 -6.12
N SER A 102 -3.43 12.60 -5.42
CA SER A 102 -3.79 14.03 -5.48
C SER A 102 -3.04 14.76 -6.58
N LYS A 103 -3.75 15.50 -7.43
CA LYS A 103 -3.15 16.39 -8.43
C LYS A 103 -2.40 17.60 -7.83
N SER A 104 -2.59 17.85 -6.55
CA SER A 104 -1.91 18.90 -5.78
C SER A 104 -1.01 18.34 -4.68
N GLY A 105 -0.80 17.02 -4.65
CA GLY A 105 0.05 16.35 -3.68
C GLY A 105 1.54 16.63 -3.89
N ASN A 106 2.36 16.15 -2.96
CA ASN A 106 3.81 16.38 -2.98
C ASN A 106 4.49 15.81 -4.23
N LEU A 107 4.10 14.60 -4.66
CA LEU A 107 4.66 13.99 -5.87
C LEU A 107 4.27 14.74 -7.14
N ALA A 108 3.00 15.15 -7.25
CA ALA A 108 2.53 15.96 -8.37
C ALA A 108 3.26 17.29 -8.46
N ARG A 109 3.50 17.95 -7.33
CA ARG A 109 4.25 19.20 -7.24
C ARG A 109 5.71 18.99 -7.62
N LEU A 110 6.36 17.94 -7.12
CA LEU A 110 7.74 17.60 -7.47
C LEU A 110 7.92 17.42 -8.98
N ILE A 111 6.99 16.76 -9.65
CA ILE A 111 7.01 16.59 -11.11
C ILE A 111 6.90 17.95 -11.82
N LYS A 112 5.95 18.78 -11.44
CA LYS A 112 5.70 20.10 -12.06
C LYS A 112 6.87 21.06 -11.88
N GLU A 113 7.49 21.07 -10.71
CA GLU A 113 8.66 21.90 -10.40
C GLU A 113 9.94 21.46 -11.14
N ASN A 114 9.95 20.25 -11.70
CA ASN A 114 11.06 19.67 -12.44
C ASN A 114 10.69 19.31 -13.88
N ALA A 115 9.70 19.98 -14.46
CA ALA A 115 9.19 19.69 -15.80
C ALA A 115 10.21 19.94 -16.94
N ASP A 116 11.32 20.63 -16.65
CA ASP A 116 12.44 20.87 -17.57
C ASP A 116 13.38 19.66 -17.71
N LYS A 117 13.28 18.69 -16.80
CA LYS A 117 14.10 17.47 -16.81
C LYS A 117 13.63 16.47 -17.85
N THR A 118 14.53 15.63 -18.32
CA THR A 118 14.19 14.48 -19.15
C THR A 118 13.31 13.49 -18.41
N ARG A 119 12.57 12.66 -19.13
CA ARG A 119 11.73 11.60 -18.53
C ARG A 119 12.52 10.67 -17.62
N ALA A 120 13.72 10.26 -18.05
CA ALA A 120 14.59 9.38 -17.26
C ALA A 120 15.03 10.05 -15.94
N GLU A 121 15.41 11.33 -15.99
CA GLU A 121 15.78 12.10 -14.80
C GLU A 121 14.61 12.28 -13.85
N LEU A 122 13.39 12.50 -14.37
CA LEU A 122 12.19 12.58 -13.54
C LEU A 122 11.85 11.26 -12.86
N ILE A 123 11.97 10.14 -13.57
CA ILE A 123 11.76 8.81 -12.97
C ILE A 123 12.76 8.59 -11.83
N HIS A 124 14.05 8.83 -12.06
CA HIS A 124 15.07 8.71 -11.02
C HIS A 124 14.80 9.62 -9.81
N LEU A 125 14.41 10.86 -10.06
CA LEU A 125 14.07 11.82 -9.01
C LEU A 125 12.87 11.33 -8.18
N LEU A 126 11.82 10.86 -8.84
CA LEU A 126 10.63 10.32 -8.16
C LEU A 126 10.99 9.11 -7.30
N LEU A 127 11.72 8.14 -7.83
CA LEU A 127 12.09 6.93 -7.10
C LEU A 127 12.97 7.26 -5.88
N ASP A 128 13.89 8.20 -6.01
CA ASP A 128 14.72 8.65 -4.90
C ASP A 128 13.93 9.36 -3.79
N LYS A 129 12.98 10.21 -4.17
CA LYS A 129 12.18 11.03 -3.23
C LYS A 129 10.92 10.34 -2.71
N SER A 130 10.56 9.20 -3.25
CA SER A 130 9.30 8.50 -2.95
C SER A 130 9.48 7.14 -2.27
N LYS A 131 10.57 6.91 -1.56
CA LYS A 131 10.89 5.63 -0.90
C LYS A 131 9.78 5.18 0.04
N ASP A 132 9.21 6.10 0.82
CA ASP A 132 8.10 5.82 1.73
C ASP A 132 6.80 5.41 1.02
N TYR A 133 6.67 5.73 -0.27
CA TYR A 133 5.52 5.31 -1.10
C TYR A 133 5.70 3.91 -1.68
N GLY A 134 6.93 3.47 -1.89
CA GLY A 134 7.23 2.19 -2.56
C GLY A 134 6.81 2.19 -4.04
N LEU A 135 7.05 3.31 -4.76
CA LEU A 135 6.74 3.40 -6.19
C LEU A 135 7.59 2.45 -7.02
N SER A 136 6.95 1.76 -7.97
CA SER A 136 7.64 1.12 -9.08
C SER A 136 7.92 2.11 -10.21
N ASP A 137 8.85 1.78 -11.11
CA ASP A 137 9.15 2.56 -12.32
C ASP A 137 7.88 2.87 -13.12
N LEU A 138 7.03 1.86 -13.30
CA LEU A 138 5.78 2.00 -14.04
C LEU A 138 4.78 2.97 -13.37
N GLN A 139 4.75 3.00 -12.05
CA GLN A 139 3.92 3.95 -11.30
C GLN A 139 4.48 5.37 -11.39
N ALA A 140 5.82 5.53 -11.35
CA ALA A 140 6.48 6.80 -11.57
C ALA A 140 6.19 7.35 -12.98
N GLU A 141 6.29 6.52 -14.00
CA GLU A 141 5.94 6.88 -15.38
C GLU A 141 4.50 7.36 -15.52
N LYS A 142 3.54 6.63 -14.95
CA LYS A 142 2.13 7.02 -14.97
C LYS A 142 1.89 8.35 -14.28
N LEU A 143 2.57 8.63 -13.16
CA LEU A 143 2.46 9.91 -12.47
C LEU A 143 2.97 11.06 -13.32
N ILE A 144 4.09 10.88 -14.02
CA ILE A 144 4.65 11.88 -14.95
C ILE A 144 3.63 12.19 -16.05
N ASP A 145 3.08 11.16 -16.70
CA ASP A 145 2.09 11.32 -17.75
C ASP A 145 0.84 12.08 -17.27
N LEU A 146 0.33 11.72 -16.09
CA LEU A 146 -0.85 12.37 -15.52
C LEU A 146 -0.63 13.85 -15.14
N ASN A 147 0.59 14.25 -14.85
CA ASN A 147 0.90 15.60 -14.37
C ASN A 147 1.50 16.52 -15.44
N LEU A 148 2.11 15.99 -16.48
CA LEU A 148 2.72 16.79 -17.57
C LEU A 148 1.95 16.73 -18.87
N LEU A 149 1.18 15.67 -19.14
CA LEU A 149 0.44 15.49 -20.41
C LEU A 149 -1.04 15.82 -20.30
N SER A 150 -1.51 16.17 -19.13
CA SER A 150 -2.94 16.53 -18.89
C SER A 150 -3.14 18.03 -18.83
#